data_c0a6cbe869283126e53a8f305152ddaa
#
_entry.id   c0a6cbe869283126e53a8f305152ddaa
#
_cell.length_a   1.000
_cell.length_b   1.000
_cell.length_c   1.000
_cell.angle_alpha   90.00
_cell.angle_beta   90.00
_cell.angle_gamma   90.00
#
_symmetry.space_group_name_H-M   'P 1'
#
loop_
_entity.id
_entity.type
_entity.pdbx_description
1 polymer ?
#
loop_
_entity_poly.entity_id
_entity_poly.type
_entity_poly.pdbx_seq_one_letter_code
_entity_poly.pdbx_strand_id
1 'polypeptide(L)'
;DFHYDLAKVGRYKFNKKLNVKDRLLGNRLAEDIIIDGEVKIEKGTLINKEVYEELCTYLDNGYGVTEAKVNEDLTINSSIDEHNKIQVIHLYSNVDDKKIVKVIGNDPSANIMNLTMSDFYASVSYYLNLNEGIGKDDEIDHLGNRRVKQVGELLQNQFKIGFSRM
;
A
#
# COMPACT_ATOMS: atom_id res chain seq x y z
N ASP A 1 15.12 14.99 9.99
CA ASP A 1 14.48 15.04 8.66
C ASP A 1 13.40 13.97 8.59
N PHE A 2 12.16 14.43 8.63
CA PHE A 2 10.96 13.56 8.58
C PHE A 2 10.50 13.30 7.14
N HIS A 3 11.42 13.29 6.18
CA HIS A 3 11.07 13.05 4.79
C HIS A 3 11.28 11.58 4.44
N TYR A 4 10.23 10.97 3.94
CA TYR A 4 10.31 9.64 3.35
C TYR A 4 11.19 9.72 2.11
N ASP A 5 12.30 9.00 2.12
CA ASP A 5 13.16 8.87 0.94
C ASP A 5 12.51 7.87 -0.02
N LEU A 6 12.00 8.37 -1.14
CA LEU A 6 11.43 7.55 -2.21
C LEU A 6 12.50 6.93 -3.14
N ALA A 7 13.78 6.96 -2.75
CA ALA A 7 14.80 6.16 -3.39
C ALA A 7 14.44 4.65 -3.30
N LYS A 8 15.20 3.81 -3.96
CA LYS A 8 14.90 2.38 -4.15
C LYS A 8 14.43 1.64 -2.88
N VAL A 9 15.06 1.89 -1.74
CA VAL A 9 14.70 1.25 -0.46
C VAL A 9 13.38 1.81 0.09
N GLY A 10 13.19 3.13 0.04
CA GLY A 10 11.94 3.77 0.48
C GLY A 10 10.77 3.34 -0.37
N ARG A 11 10.94 3.26 -1.69
CA ARG A 11 9.91 2.76 -2.60
C ARG A 11 9.53 1.31 -2.32
N TYR A 12 10.50 0.44 -2.05
CA TYR A 12 10.22 -0.94 -1.65
C TYR A 12 9.35 -1.01 -0.39
N LYS A 13 9.69 -0.25 0.65
CA LYS A 13 8.90 -0.20 1.90
C LYS A 13 7.49 0.33 1.65
N PHE A 14 7.39 1.38 0.86
CA PHE A 14 6.12 2.01 0.51
C PHE A 14 5.21 1.04 -0.25
N ASN A 15 5.74 0.38 -1.29
CA ASN A 15 5.00 -0.63 -2.04
C ASN A 15 4.56 -1.80 -1.16
N LYS A 16 5.44 -2.28 -0.28
CA LYS A 16 5.10 -3.35 0.66
C LYS A 16 3.94 -2.94 1.56
N LYS A 17 4.01 -1.74 2.16
CA LYS A 17 2.96 -1.26 3.07
C LYS A 17 1.63 -1.02 2.37
N LEU A 18 1.64 -0.47 1.16
CA LEU A 18 0.42 -0.19 0.39
C LEU A 18 -0.16 -1.42 -0.30
N ASN A 19 0.56 -2.54 -0.33
CA ASN A 19 0.03 -3.77 -0.88
C ASN A 19 -1.19 -4.25 -0.07
N VAL A 20 -2.20 -4.76 -0.77
CA VAL A 20 -3.40 -5.34 -0.14
C VAL A 20 -3.01 -6.48 0.80
N LYS A 21 -2.05 -7.32 0.40
CA LYS A 21 -1.65 -8.53 1.13
C LYS A 21 -1.26 -8.26 2.59
N ASP A 22 -0.54 -7.18 2.87
CA ASP A 22 -0.10 -6.84 4.23
C ASP A 22 -1.27 -6.51 5.19
N ARG A 23 -2.47 -6.30 4.64
CA ARG A 23 -3.69 -5.97 5.40
C ARG A 23 -4.70 -7.11 5.50
N LEU A 24 -4.42 -8.29 4.93
CA LEU A 24 -5.38 -9.38 4.87
C LEU A 24 -5.38 -10.26 6.12
N LEU A 25 -4.21 -10.62 6.63
CA LEU A 25 -4.07 -11.61 7.69
C LEU A 25 -4.80 -11.19 8.97
N GLY A 26 -5.63 -12.09 9.49
CA GLY A 26 -6.40 -11.86 10.72
C GLY A 26 -7.71 -11.09 10.52
N ASN A 27 -8.04 -10.67 9.31
CA ASN A 27 -9.29 -10.00 8.96
C ASN A 27 -10.30 -10.99 8.36
N ARG A 28 -11.57 -10.59 8.29
CA ARG A 28 -12.66 -11.38 7.69
C ARG A 28 -13.01 -10.86 6.31
N LEU A 29 -13.14 -11.76 5.36
CA LEU A 29 -13.50 -11.44 3.98
C LEU A 29 -14.97 -11.00 3.89
N ALA A 30 -15.25 -9.89 3.20
CA ALA A 30 -16.60 -9.36 3.05
C ALA A 30 -17.24 -9.68 1.69
N GLU A 31 -16.54 -10.41 0.83
CA GLU A 31 -17.00 -10.84 -0.48
C GLU A 31 -16.62 -12.29 -0.76
N ASP A 32 -17.34 -12.94 -1.67
CA ASP A 32 -16.99 -14.27 -2.16
C ASP A 32 -15.87 -14.14 -3.21
N ILE A 33 -14.81 -14.92 -3.06
CA ILE A 33 -13.75 -15.00 -4.07
C ILE A 33 -14.17 -16.00 -5.13
N ILE A 34 -14.55 -15.49 -6.30
CA ILE A 34 -15.02 -16.28 -7.42
C ILE A 34 -13.93 -16.36 -8.48
N ILE A 35 -13.53 -17.57 -8.84
CA ILE A 35 -12.55 -17.82 -9.89
C ILE A 35 -13.12 -18.90 -10.83
N ASP A 36 -13.09 -18.63 -12.11
CA ASP A 36 -13.64 -19.52 -13.16
C ASP A 36 -15.11 -19.92 -12.94
N GLY A 37 -15.88 -19.02 -12.27
CA GLY A 37 -17.29 -19.26 -11.97
C GLY A 37 -17.56 -20.10 -10.71
N GLU A 38 -16.52 -20.53 -10.01
CA GLU A 38 -16.62 -21.25 -8.74
C GLU A 38 -16.22 -20.36 -7.56
N VAL A 39 -16.98 -20.44 -6.46
CA VAL A 39 -16.62 -19.78 -5.21
C VAL A 39 -15.49 -20.61 -4.56
N LYS A 40 -14.30 -20.01 -4.49
CA LYS A 40 -13.13 -20.64 -3.86
C LYS A 40 -13.02 -20.31 -2.37
N ILE A 41 -13.33 -19.06 -1.99
CA ILE A 41 -13.36 -18.64 -0.59
C ILE A 41 -14.68 -17.92 -0.35
N GLU A 42 -15.42 -18.37 0.65
CA GLU A 42 -16.74 -17.80 0.98
C GLU A 42 -16.61 -16.50 1.79
N LYS A 43 -17.58 -15.63 1.59
CA LYS A 43 -17.79 -14.44 2.40
C LYS A 43 -17.87 -14.77 3.89
N GLY A 44 -17.27 -13.96 4.74
CA GLY A 44 -17.22 -14.16 6.19
C GLY A 44 -16.07 -15.03 6.68
N THR A 45 -15.30 -15.65 5.77
CA THR A 45 -14.15 -16.48 6.14
C THR A 45 -13.06 -15.62 6.81
N LEU A 46 -12.57 -16.11 7.96
CA LEU A 46 -11.40 -15.52 8.62
C LEU A 46 -10.13 -15.89 7.85
N ILE A 47 -9.35 -14.88 7.48
CA ILE A 47 -8.10 -15.07 6.74
C ILE A 47 -7.00 -15.53 7.71
N ASN A 48 -6.88 -16.86 7.89
CA ASN A 48 -5.78 -17.52 8.58
C ASN A 48 -4.59 -17.69 7.62
N LYS A 49 -3.51 -18.33 8.03
CA LYS A 49 -2.32 -18.52 7.18
C LYS A 49 -2.60 -19.32 5.91
N GLU A 50 -3.42 -20.36 5.99
CA GLU A 50 -3.74 -21.23 4.84
C GLU A 50 -4.56 -20.46 3.79
N VAL A 51 -5.64 -19.83 4.22
CA VAL A 51 -6.49 -18.98 3.37
C VAL A 51 -5.69 -17.79 2.82
N TYR A 52 -4.75 -17.24 3.60
CA TYR A 52 -3.90 -16.14 3.17
C TYR A 52 -2.98 -16.56 2.01
N GLU A 53 -2.34 -17.71 2.09
CA GLU A 53 -1.47 -18.23 1.01
C GLU A 53 -2.26 -18.47 -0.28
N GLU A 54 -3.44 -19.07 -0.16
CA GLU A 54 -4.34 -19.29 -1.28
C GLU A 54 -4.81 -17.95 -1.89
N LEU A 55 -5.26 -17.02 -1.07
CA LEU A 55 -5.71 -15.69 -1.52
C LEU A 55 -4.58 -14.89 -2.17
N CYS A 56 -3.36 -14.96 -1.63
CA CYS A 56 -2.19 -14.34 -2.24
C CYS A 56 -1.92 -14.87 -3.65
N THR A 57 -2.11 -16.17 -3.88
CA THR A 57 -1.96 -16.77 -5.22
C THR A 57 -2.97 -16.20 -6.21
N TYR A 58 -4.23 -16.02 -5.79
CA TYR A 58 -5.27 -15.41 -6.63
C TYR A 58 -4.98 -13.93 -6.91
N LEU A 59 -4.50 -13.19 -5.92
CA LEU A 59 -4.12 -11.78 -6.09
C LEU A 59 -2.93 -11.62 -7.05
N ASP A 60 -1.94 -12.51 -7.00
CA ASP A 60 -0.81 -12.50 -7.94
C ASP A 60 -1.24 -12.82 -9.37
N ASN A 61 -2.29 -13.61 -9.53
CA ASN A 61 -2.92 -13.90 -10.82
C ASN A 61 -3.87 -12.79 -11.31
N GLY A 62 -3.91 -11.64 -10.61
CA GLY A 62 -4.66 -10.47 -11.02
C GLY A 62 -6.09 -10.37 -10.47
N TYR A 63 -6.46 -11.19 -9.48
CA TYR A 63 -7.76 -11.03 -8.82
C TYR A 63 -7.88 -9.64 -8.18
N GLY A 64 -9.05 -9.01 -8.35
CA GLY A 64 -9.34 -7.70 -7.76
C GLY A 64 -8.64 -6.51 -8.44
N VAL A 65 -7.88 -6.74 -9.51
CA VAL A 65 -7.25 -5.63 -10.27
C VAL A 65 -8.31 -4.90 -11.08
N THR A 66 -8.38 -3.59 -10.90
CA THR A 66 -9.28 -2.69 -11.61
C THR A 66 -8.60 -1.36 -11.89
N GLU A 67 -9.19 -0.55 -12.75
CA GLU A 67 -8.72 0.81 -13.00
C GLU A 67 -9.34 1.78 -11.98
N ALA A 68 -8.51 2.66 -11.43
CA ALA A 68 -8.98 3.78 -10.63
C ALA A 68 -9.66 4.79 -11.56
N LYS A 69 -10.99 4.89 -11.49
CA LYS A 69 -11.74 5.90 -12.23
C LYS A 69 -11.58 7.25 -11.55
N VAL A 70 -10.89 8.17 -12.22
CA VAL A 70 -10.95 9.60 -11.90
C VAL A 70 -12.20 10.15 -12.60
N ASN A 71 -13.01 10.97 -11.93
CA ASN A 71 -14.16 11.62 -12.55
C ASN A 71 -13.68 12.37 -13.80
N GLU A 72 -14.45 12.25 -14.88
CA GLU A 72 -14.14 12.76 -16.23
C GLU A 72 -13.86 14.29 -16.30
N ASP A 73 -14.21 15.03 -15.24
CA ASP A 73 -13.99 16.48 -15.14
C ASP A 73 -12.56 16.89 -14.76
N LEU A 74 -11.71 15.96 -14.38
CA LEU A 74 -10.29 16.23 -14.14
C LEU A 74 -9.49 15.79 -15.37
N THR A 75 -9.22 16.71 -16.27
CA THR A 75 -8.23 16.57 -17.35
C THR A 75 -6.85 16.47 -16.74
N ILE A 76 -6.46 15.29 -16.31
CA ILE A 76 -5.12 14.98 -15.84
C ILE A 76 -4.30 14.60 -17.10
N ASN A 77 -3.12 15.20 -17.21
CA ASN A 77 -2.20 14.95 -18.31
C ASN A 77 -1.94 13.45 -18.51
N SER A 78 -1.98 12.98 -19.73
CA SER A 78 -1.84 11.60 -20.17
C SER A 78 -0.64 10.82 -19.63
N SER A 79 0.41 11.49 -19.16
CA SER A 79 1.58 10.83 -18.54
C SER A 79 1.33 10.30 -17.12
N ILE A 80 0.21 10.65 -16.50
CA ILE A 80 -0.19 10.18 -15.16
C ILE A 80 -1.12 8.96 -15.28
N ASP A 81 -1.70 8.75 -16.45
CA ASP A 81 -2.74 7.73 -16.70
C ASP A 81 -2.19 6.31 -16.89
N GLU A 82 -0.89 6.13 -17.11
CA GLU A 82 -0.31 4.80 -17.39
C GLU A 82 -0.34 3.85 -16.19
N HIS A 83 -0.52 4.36 -14.95
CA HIS A 83 -0.47 3.56 -13.72
C HIS A 83 -1.69 3.79 -12.83
N ASN A 84 -2.87 3.67 -13.42
CA ASN A 84 -4.16 3.76 -12.71
C ASN A 84 -4.69 2.42 -12.21
N LYS A 85 -3.95 1.34 -12.39
CA LYS A 85 -4.37 0.03 -11.90
C LYS A 85 -4.25 -0.02 -10.39
N ILE A 86 -5.32 -0.45 -9.75
CA ILE A 86 -5.38 -0.69 -8.31
C ILE A 86 -5.86 -2.11 -8.05
N GLN A 87 -5.48 -2.66 -6.93
CA GLN A 87 -6.02 -3.93 -6.46
C GLN A 87 -6.99 -3.68 -5.32
N VAL A 88 -8.17 -4.27 -5.38
CA VAL A 88 -9.27 -4.01 -4.45
C VAL A 88 -9.78 -5.30 -3.85
N ILE A 89 -9.96 -5.32 -2.54
CA ILE A 89 -10.64 -6.37 -1.79
C ILE A 89 -11.56 -5.74 -0.75
N HIS A 90 -12.65 -6.42 -0.43
CA HIS A 90 -13.58 -6.01 0.60
C HIS A 90 -13.41 -6.87 1.85
N LEU A 91 -13.20 -6.21 2.99
CA LEU A 91 -13.07 -6.83 4.31
C LEU A 91 -14.16 -6.32 5.24
N TYR A 92 -14.49 -7.07 6.26
CA TYR A 92 -15.26 -6.56 7.37
C TYR A 92 -14.41 -5.70 8.29
N SER A 93 -14.98 -4.62 8.81
CA SER A 93 -14.32 -3.79 9.82
C SER A 93 -14.08 -4.60 11.10
N ASN A 94 -12.96 -4.33 11.77
CA ASN A 94 -12.68 -4.90 13.08
C ASN A 94 -13.31 -4.09 14.24
N VAL A 95 -13.87 -2.91 13.92
CA VAL A 95 -14.56 -2.04 14.86
C VAL A 95 -16.08 -2.27 14.81
N ASP A 96 -16.63 -2.44 13.61
CA ASP A 96 -18.05 -2.69 13.38
C ASP A 96 -18.22 -3.87 12.42
N ASP A 97 -18.60 -5.02 12.95
CA ASP A 97 -18.77 -6.29 12.22
C ASP A 97 -19.75 -6.23 11.03
N LYS A 98 -20.59 -5.21 10.97
CA LYS A 98 -21.57 -5.02 9.89
C LYS A 98 -21.05 -4.14 8.75
N LYS A 99 -19.99 -3.40 9.01
CA LYS A 99 -19.42 -2.45 8.05
C LYS A 99 -18.44 -3.14 7.11
N ILE A 100 -18.67 -2.96 5.82
CA ILE A 100 -17.76 -3.43 4.77
C ILE A 100 -16.78 -2.32 4.44
N VAL A 101 -15.51 -2.65 4.48
CA VAL A 101 -14.39 -1.74 4.23
C VAL A 101 -13.71 -2.12 2.91
N LYS A 102 -13.57 -1.14 2.03
CA LYS A 102 -12.83 -1.30 0.78
C LYS A 102 -11.35 -1.12 1.04
N VAL A 103 -10.58 -2.16 0.81
CA VAL A 103 -9.12 -2.17 0.91
C VAL A 103 -8.53 -2.01 -0.49
N ILE A 104 -7.85 -0.89 -0.72
CA ILE A 104 -7.24 -0.57 -2.02
C ILE A 104 -5.72 -0.68 -1.88
N GLY A 105 -5.09 -1.49 -2.71
CA GLY A 105 -3.64 -1.53 -2.89
C GLY A 105 -3.19 -0.72 -4.09
N ASN A 106 -1.91 -0.36 -4.12
CA ASN A 106 -1.29 0.25 -5.29
C ASN A 106 -1.13 -0.77 -6.44
N ASP A 107 -0.68 -0.30 -7.59
CA ASP A 107 -0.54 -1.13 -8.80
C ASP A 107 0.37 -2.34 -8.53
N PRO A 108 -0.16 -3.58 -8.57
CA PRO A 108 0.63 -4.78 -8.29
C PRO A 108 1.63 -5.13 -9.40
N SER A 109 1.45 -4.58 -10.61
CA SER A 109 2.29 -4.87 -11.79
C SER A 109 3.43 -3.89 -11.97
N ALA A 110 3.44 -2.76 -11.24
CA ALA A 110 4.36 -1.66 -11.48
C ALA A 110 5.50 -1.61 -10.46
N ASN A 111 6.73 -1.69 -10.93
CA ASN A 111 7.94 -1.41 -10.13
C ASN A 111 8.49 -0.02 -10.49
N ILE A 112 7.75 1.02 -10.13
CA ILE A 112 8.03 2.40 -10.49
C ILE A 112 8.69 3.12 -9.33
N MET A 113 9.61 4.05 -9.64
CA MET A 113 10.31 4.86 -8.63
C MET A 113 9.60 6.18 -8.31
N ASN A 114 8.65 6.59 -9.15
CA ASN A 114 7.88 7.82 -8.99
C ASN A 114 6.55 7.55 -8.29
N LEU A 115 5.96 8.58 -7.70
CA LEU A 115 4.60 8.52 -7.18
C LEU A 115 3.59 8.43 -8.33
N THR A 116 2.63 7.55 -8.18
CA THR A 116 1.57 7.30 -9.16
C THR A 116 0.20 7.59 -8.55
N MET A 117 -0.84 7.69 -9.39
CA MET A 117 -2.22 7.86 -8.89
C MET A 117 -2.67 6.66 -8.04
N SER A 118 -2.25 5.45 -8.40
CA SER A 118 -2.53 4.26 -7.60
C SER A 118 -1.98 4.36 -6.18
N ASP A 119 -0.80 4.97 -6.01
CA ASP A 119 -0.21 5.20 -4.69
C ASP A 119 -1.04 6.15 -3.82
N PHE A 120 -1.61 7.21 -4.43
CA PHE A 120 -2.51 8.12 -3.72
C PHE A 120 -3.77 7.41 -3.24
N TYR A 121 -4.44 6.65 -4.12
CA TYR A 121 -5.63 5.89 -3.74
C TYR A 121 -5.33 4.88 -2.63
N ALA A 122 -4.23 4.14 -2.76
CA ALA A 122 -3.82 3.17 -1.77
C ALA A 122 -3.47 3.82 -0.42
N SER A 123 -2.80 4.99 -0.44
CA SER A 123 -2.43 5.72 0.78
C SER A 123 -3.66 6.24 1.53
N VAL A 124 -4.61 6.85 0.82
CA VAL A 124 -5.88 7.31 1.42
C VAL A 124 -6.67 6.14 1.97
N SER A 125 -6.78 5.04 1.19
CA SER A 125 -7.43 3.82 1.65
C SER A 125 -6.76 3.25 2.89
N TYR A 126 -5.43 3.23 2.94
CA TYR A 126 -4.68 2.74 4.10
C TYR A 126 -5.01 3.55 5.36
N TYR A 127 -5.00 4.87 5.24
CA TYR A 127 -5.35 5.76 6.35
C TYR A 127 -6.78 5.54 6.86
N LEU A 128 -7.75 5.41 5.95
CA LEU A 128 -9.13 5.13 6.32
C LEU A 128 -9.29 3.74 6.96
N ASN A 129 -8.55 2.77 6.47
CA ASN A 129 -8.60 1.39 6.98
C ASN A 129 -8.04 1.28 8.41
N LEU A 130 -7.04 2.11 8.79
CA LEU A 130 -6.54 2.15 10.16
C LEU A 130 -7.64 2.50 11.16
N ASN A 131 -8.55 3.42 10.82
CA ASN A 131 -9.69 3.76 11.68
C ASN A 131 -10.68 2.60 11.87
N GLU A 132 -10.68 1.64 10.95
CA GLU A 132 -11.51 0.44 11.00
C GLU A 132 -10.76 -0.78 11.59
N GLY A 133 -9.58 -0.54 12.16
CA GLY A 133 -8.74 -1.59 12.74
C GLY A 133 -8.06 -2.52 11.72
N ILE A 134 -8.00 -2.10 10.45
CA ILE A 134 -7.35 -2.85 9.36
C ILE A 134 -6.02 -2.18 9.02
N GLY A 135 -4.92 -2.89 9.22
CA GLY A 135 -3.56 -2.38 9.04
C GLY A 135 -2.82 -2.20 10.36
N LYS A 136 -1.63 -1.64 10.29
CA LYS A 136 -0.77 -1.39 11.45
C LYS A 136 -0.12 -0.02 11.34
N ASP A 137 -0.07 0.71 12.44
CA ASP A 137 0.72 1.92 12.56
C ASP A 137 2.21 1.61 12.53
N ASP A 138 2.99 2.54 12.00
CA ASP A 138 4.45 2.46 12.07
C ASP A 138 4.94 3.06 13.38
N GLU A 139 5.77 2.33 14.08
CA GLU A 139 6.48 2.84 15.23
C GLU A 139 7.55 3.86 14.77
N ILE A 140 7.41 5.12 15.20
CA ILE A 140 8.27 6.23 14.79
C ILE A 140 9.72 6.01 15.25
N ASP A 141 9.91 5.42 16.42
CA ASP A 141 11.23 5.22 17.02
C ASP A 141 11.95 3.96 16.52
N HIS A 142 11.26 3.10 15.79
CA HIS A 142 11.88 1.91 15.21
C HIS A 142 12.96 2.30 14.20
N LEU A 143 14.20 1.78 14.37
CA LEU A 143 15.33 2.09 13.48
C LEU A 143 15.07 1.81 12.00
N GLY A 144 14.17 0.88 11.69
CA GLY A 144 13.70 0.63 10.33
C GLY A 144 12.94 1.79 9.70
N ASN A 145 12.35 2.67 10.52
CA ASN A 145 11.53 3.82 10.08
C ASN A 145 12.27 5.16 10.20
N ARG A 146 13.48 5.14 10.75
CA ARG A 146 14.32 6.34 10.88
C ARG A 146 15.50 6.26 9.91
N ARG A 147 15.77 7.39 9.24
CA ARG A 147 16.99 7.54 8.45
C ARG A 147 18.16 7.84 9.38
N VAL A 148 19.19 6.99 9.34
CA VAL A 148 20.46 7.24 10.02
C VAL A 148 21.43 7.88 9.04
N LYS A 149 21.95 9.08 9.37
CA LYS A 149 22.97 9.74 8.56
C LYS A 149 24.30 9.01 8.73
N GLN A 150 24.95 8.69 7.63
CA GLN A 150 26.28 8.09 7.64
C GLN A 150 27.35 9.12 8.01
N VAL A 151 28.49 8.66 8.55
CA VAL A 151 29.62 9.52 8.96
C VAL A 151 30.10 10.40 7.81
N GLY A 152 30.18 9.86 6.59
CA GLY A 152 30.56 10.63 5.40
C GLY A 152 29.63 11.80 5.10
N GLU A 153 28.32 11.63 5.27
CA GLU A 153 27.32 12.69 5.08
C GLU A 153 27.47 13.80 6.13
N LEU A 154 27.74 13.40 7.38
CA LEU A 154 27.98 14.36 8.47
C LEU A 154 29.26 15.17 8.24
N LEU A 155 30.34 14.52 7.82
CA LEU A 155 31.61 15.20 7.48
C LEU A 155 31.43 16.14 6.30
N GLN A 156 30.76 15.71 5.22
CA GLN A 156 30.47 16.55 4.07
C GLN A 156 29.75 17.84 4.47
N ASN A 157 28.76 17.74 5.34
CA ASN A 157 28.01 18.89 5.81
C ASN A 157 28.90 19.85 6.62
N GLN A 158 29.79 19.35 7.47
CA GLN A 158 30.73 20.16 8.23
C GLN A 158 31.75 20.87 7.30
N PHE A 159 32.27 20.15 6.28
CA PHE A 159 33.14 20.76 5.28
C PHE A 159 32.44 21.88 4.52
N LYS A 160 31.19 21.66 4.07
CA LYS A 160 30.41 22.71 3.39
C LYS A 160 30.26 23.97 4.25
N ILE A 161 29.96 23.80 5.54
CA ILE A 161 29.87 24.91 6.50
C ILE A 161 31.21 25.63 6.67
N GLY A 162 32.29 24.85 6.79
CA GLY A 162 33.66 25.40 6.88
C GLY A 162 34.02 26.22 5.66
N PHE A 163 33.85 25.69 4.45
CA PHE A 163 34.14 26.39 3.21
C PHE A 163 33.29 27.65 2.98
N SER A 164 32.04 27.63 3.42
CA SER A 164 31.17 28.82 3.29
C SER A 164 31.56 29.98 4.24
N ARG A 165 32.38 29.71 5.24
CA ARG A 165 32.88 30.74 6.22
C ARG A 165 34.28 31.30 5.87
N MET A 166 34.95 30.66 4.91
CA MET A 166 36.21 31.16 4.34
C MET A 166 35.95 32.17 3.23
#